data_c5ff954e0a9c8adfd1591aae94900870
#
_entry.id   c5ff954e0a9c8adfd1591aae94900870
#
_cell.length_a   1.000
_cell.length_b   1.000
_cell.length_c   1.000
_cell.angle_alpha   90.00
_cell.angle_beta   90.00
_cell.angle_gamma   90.00
#
_symmetry.space_group_name_H-M   'P 1'
#
loop_
_entity.id
_entity.type
_entity.pdbx_description
1 polymer ?
#
loop_
_entity_poly.entity_id
_entity_poly.type
_entity_poly.pdbx_seq_one_letter_code
_entity_poly.pdbx_strand_id
1 'polypeptide(L)'
;MSFPKNFYWGGATAANQCEGGWNEGGRGPAKTDVTTGGSAKKSRGITYRMPDGTEGMVGGFSRIPEGASYAVLDGYYYPNHKAIDFYHHYKEDIAMFAEMGFKMFRMSISWSRIFPKGIEEEPNREGIEFYRNVFTELRKYDIEPLVTMCHYDTPLYLEEVLGGWTNRQLVDAFEKYAKVIFEEYKGLVRYWLTFNEINSQLMMKNFVPNAPKQMLENAYAGLHNQFVASARAVSLLMSSIRNMW
;
A
#
# COMPACT_ATOMS: atom_id res chain seq x y z
N MET A 1 -28.81 -8.22 22.44
CA MET A 1 -27.41 -7.99 22.86
C MET A 1 -26.98 -6.66 22.24
N SER A 2 -26.39 -5.77 23.03
CA SER A 2 -25.84 -4.48 22.53
C SER A 2 -24.32 -4.56 22.51
N PHE A 3 -23.70 -3.79 21.61
CA PHE A 3 -22.23 -3.64 21.59
C PHE A 3 -21.75 -2.92 22.87
N PRO A 4 -20.49 -3.13 23.28
CA PRO A 4 -19.90 -2.36 24.38
C PRO A 4 -19.98 -0.85 24.12
N LYS A 5 -20.10 -0.03 25.18
CA LYS A 5 -20.20 1.42 25.04
C LYS A 5 -19.00 2.08 24.33
N ASN A 6 -17.84 1.47 24.46
CA ASN A 6 -16.57 1.93 23.86
C ASN A 6 -16.20 1.14 22.59
N PHE A 7 -17.16 0.51 21.92
CA PHE A 7 -16.93 -0.16 20.65
C PHE A 7 -16.65 0.88 19.56
N TYR A 8 -15.56 0.68 18.79
CA TYR A 8 -15.19 1.56 17.71
C TYR A 8 -15.98 1.24 16.43
N TRP A 9 -16.95 2.09 16.13
CA TRP A 9 -17.64 2.08 14.84
C TRP A 9 -16.85 2.91 13.84
N GLY A 10 -16.78 2.48 12.56
CA GLY A 10 -16.07 3.22 11.54
C GLY A 10 -16.09 2.57 10.19
N GLY A 11 -15.21 3.03 9.32
CA GLY A 11 -15.06 2.56 7.95
C GLY A 11 -13.62 2.24 7.61
N ALA A 12 -13.42 1.72 6.38
CA ALA A 12 -12.10 1.34 5.89
C ALA A 12 -11.90 1.77 4.42
N THR A 13 -10.68 2.25 4.13
CA THR A 13 -10.19 2.50 2.77
C THR A 13 -8.74 2.00 2.65
N ALA A 14 -8.16 2.13 1.46
CA ALA A 14 -6.73 1.95 1.24
C ALA A 14 -6.20 3.08 0.36
N ALA A 15 -4.93 3.46 0.53
CA ALA A 15 -4.30 4.56 -0.19
C ALA A 15 -4.48 4.43 -1.71
N ASN A 16 -4.18 3.28 -2.27
CA ASN A 16 -4.33 2.99 -3.69
C ASN A 16 -5.78 2.98 -4.21
N GLN A 17 -6.77 3.04 -3.33
CA GLN A 17 -8.21 3.04 -3.69
C GLN A 17 -8.84 4.43 -3.60
N CYS A 18 -8.33 5.31 -2.74
CA CYS A 18 -8.99 6.58 -2.46
C CYS A 18 -8.07 7.80 -2.61
N GLU A 19 -6.76 7.65 -2.48
CA GLU A 19 -5.86 8.76 -2.24
C GLU A 19 -5.74 9.70 -3.46
N GLY A 20 -5.49 9.17 -4.64
CA GLY A 20 -5.11 10.02 -5.78
C GLY A 20 -3.72 10.62 -5.62
N GLY A 21 -3.46 11.76 -6.28
CA GLY A 21 -2.16 12.43 -6.17
C GLY A 21 -0.97 11.50 -6.44
N TRP A 22 -1.11 10.59 -7.41
CA TRP A 22 -0.24 9.44 -7.64
C TRP A 22 1.21 9.81 -7.97
N ASN A 23 1.43 11.00 -8.54
CA ASN A 23 2.74 11.55 -8.92
C ASN A 23 3.02 12.90 -8.24
N GLU A 24 2.33 13.21 -7.14
CA GLU A 24 2.46 14.45 -6.39
C GLU A 24 3.17 14.25 -5.05
N GLY A 25 3.70 15.33 -4.51
CA GLY A 25 4.37 15.32 -3.20
C GLY A 25 5.58 14.40 -3.14
N GLY A 26 6.30 14.23 -4.27
CA GLY A 26 7.47 13.35 -4.35
C GLY A 26 7.16 11.85 -4.27
N ARG A 27 5.90 11.45 -4.40
CA ARG A 27 5.49 10.04 -4.40
C ARG A 27 6.08 9.30 -5.60
N GLY A 28 6.66 8.14 -5.38
CA GLY A 28 7.04 7.20 -6.43
C GLY A 28 5.88 6.34 -6.90
N PRO A 29 5.98 5.72 -8.09
CA PRO A 29 4.95 4.82 -8.58
C PRO A 29 4.89 3.51 -7.78
N ALA A 30 3.68 2.96 -7.68
CA ALA A 30 3.41 1.60 -7.23
C ALA A 30 2.80 0.78 -8.38
N LYS A 31 2.75 -0.54 -8.23
CA LYS A 31 2.18 -1.41 -9.26
C LYS A 31 0.71 -1.07 -9.60
N THR A 32 -0.01 -0.54 -8.65
CA THR A 32 -1.39 -0.08 -8.85
C THR A 32 -1.49 1.10 -9.83
N ASP A 33 -0.45 1.92 -9.95
CA ASP A 33 -0.43 3.09 -10.81
C ASP A 33 -0.27 2.75 -12.31
N VAL A 34 0.21 1.55 -12.61
CA VAL A 34 0.30 1.00 -13.97
C VAL A 34 -0.81 -0.01 -14.27
N THR A 35 -1.81 -0.09 -13.38
CA THR A 35 -2.96 -0.99 -13.53
C THR A 35 -4.16 -0.23 -14.04
N THR A 36 -4.64 -0.60 -15.23
CA THR A 36 -5.75 0.07 -15.91
C THR A 36 -7.10 -0.21 -15.25
N GLY A 37 -8.07 0.64 -15.48
CA GLY A 37 -9.46 0.37 -15.20
C GLY A 37 -9.98 -0.79 -16.05
N GLY A 38 -11.02 -1.45 -15.55
CA GLY A 38 -11.76 -2.50 -16.26
C GLY A 38 -13.20 -2.10 -16.51
N SER A 39 -13.92 -2.95 -17.21
CA SER A 39 -15.38 -2.87 -17.42
C SER A 39 -15.98 -4.26 -17.45
N ALA A 40 -17.29 -4.38 -17.57
CA ALA A 40 -17.96 -5.68 -17.73
C ALA A 40 -17.47 -6.47 -18.95
N LYS A 41 -16.88 -5.80 -19.95
CA LYS A 41 -16.39 -6.42 -21.20
C LYS A 41 -14.86 -6.42 -21.33
N LYS A 42 -14.13 -5.71 -20.46
CA LYS A 42 -12.67 -5.58 -20.54
C LYS A 42 -12.06 -5.75 -19.15
N SER A 43 -11.25 -6.76 -18.98
CA SER A 43 -10.49 -6.97 -17.73
C SER A 43 -9.48 -5.85 -17.50
N ARG A 44 -9.13 -5.64 -16.24
CA ARG A 44 -8.00 -4.79 -15.86
C ARG A 44 -6.70 -5.39 -16.38
N GLY A 45 -5.75 -4.54 -16.73
CA GLY A 45 -4.43 -4.97 -17.20
C GLY A 45 -3.31 -4.12 -16.62
N ILE A 46 -2.10 -4.59 -16.81
CA ILE A 46 -0.86 -3.90 -16.43
C ILE A 46 -0.18 -3.45 -17.71
N THR A 47 0.14 -2.18 -17.79
CA THR A 47 0.77 -1.57 -18.96
C THR A 47 2.30 -1.59 -18.84
N TYR A 48 2.96 -1.74 -19.98
CA TYR A 48 4.41 -1.85 -20.06
C TYR A 48 4.95 -1.26 -21.35
N ARG A 49 6.26 -0.99 -21.40
CA ARG A 49 7.00 -0.58 -22.58
C ARG A 49 8.23 -1.47 -22.75
N MET A 50 8.46 -1.93 -23.98
CA MET A 50 9.65 -2.69 -24.37
C MET A 50 10.83 -1.73 -24.60
N PRO A 51 12.09 -2.23 -24.58
CA PRO A 51 13.28 -1.42 -24.89
C PRO A 51 13.28 -0.79 -26.29
N ASP A 52 12.61 -1.40 -27.26
CA ASP A 52 12.43 -0.89 -28.62
C ASP A 52 11.34 0.18 -28.74
N GLY A 53 10.69 0.54 -27.62
CA GLY A 53 9.60 1.50 -27.57
C GLY A 53 8.20 0.89 -27.80
N THR A 54 8.10 -0.39 -28.11
CA THR A 54 6.79 -1.06 -28.26
C THR A 54 6.03 -1.03 -26.92
N GLU A 55 4.80 -0.59 -26.98
CA GLU A 55 3.90 -0.49 -25.82
C GLU A 55 2.87 -1.61 -25.82
N GLY A 56 2.50 -2.07 -24.63
CA GLY A 56 1.52 -3.14 -24.50
C GLY A 56 0.87 -3.23 -23.13
N MET A 57 -0.08 -4.16 -23.02
CA MET A 57 -0.80 -4.46 -21.79
C MET A 57 -0.94 -5.98 -21.64
N VAL A 58 -0.66 -6.48 -20.44
CA VAL A 58 -0.96 -7.87 -20.02
C VAL A 58 -2.10 -7.89 -19.02
N GLY A 59 -2.67 -9.07 -18.78
CA GLY A 59 -3.72 -9.24 -17.76
C GLY A 59 -3.23 -8.84 -16.36
N GLY A 60 -4.12 -8.36 -15.50
CA GLY A 60 -3.77 -7.78 -14.18
C GLY A 60 -2.99 -8.71 -13.23
N PHE A 61 -3.04 -10.02 -13.46
CA PHE A 61 -2.27 -11.03 -12.70
C PHE A 61 -1.10 -11.61 -13.47
N SER A 62 -0.87 -11.18 -14.70
CA SER A 62 0.24 -11.63 -15.54
C SER A 62 1.52 -10.85 -15.22
N ARG A 63 2.66 -11.47 -15.56
CA ARG A 63 3.93 -10.75 -15.60
C ARG A 63 4.03 -10.01 -16.93
N ILE A 64 4.67 -8.84 -16.91
CA ILE A 64 5.06 -8.17 -18.15
C ILE A 64 6.12 -9.01 -18.88
N PRO A 65 6.27 -8.86 -20.22
CA PRO A 65 7.30 -9.56 -20.99
C PRO A 65 8.70 -9.36 -20.43
N GLU A 66 9.58 -10.33 -20.66
CA GLU A 66 10.99 -10.22 -20.29
C GLU A 66 11.63 -9.01 -20.99
N GLY A 67 12.40 -8.23 -20.25
CA GLY A 67 13.03 -7.00 -20.70
C GLY A 67 12.10 -5.77 -20.79
N ALA A 68 10.78 -5.93 -20.56
CA ALA A 68 9.87 -4.79 -20.48
C ALA A 68 9.98 -4.07 -19.14
N SER A 69 9.67 -2.78 -19.13
CA SER A 69 9.47 -1.97 -17.92
C SER A 69 8.01 -1.60 -17.77
N TYR A 70 7.52 -1.51 -16.54
CA TYR A 70 6.19 -0.98 -16.27
C TYR A 70 6.10 0.48 -16.74
N ALA A 71 4.99 0.85 -17.35
CA ALA A 71 4.82 2.20 -17.89
C ALA A 71 3.37 2.67 -17.80
N VAL A 72 3.18 3.92 -17.43
CA VAL A 72 1.92 4.63 -17.67
C VAL A 72 1.89 5.01 -19.13
N LEU A 73 0.85 4.62 -19.85
CA LEU A 73 0.71 4.83 -21.30
C LEU A 73 -0.48 5.72 -21.60
N ASP A 74 -0.35 6.53 -22.65
CA ASP A 74 -1.44 7.35 -23.15
C ASP A 74 -2.61 6.50 -23.68
N GLY A 75 -3.82 7.02 -23.57
CA GLY A 75 -5.02 6.34 -24.03
C GLY A 75 -5.57 5.26 -23.09
N TYR A 76 -4.94 5.02 -21.94
CA TYR A 76 -5.44 4.15 -20.90
C TYR A 76 -5.97 4.95 -19.71
N TYR A 77 -7.01 4.42 -19.06
CA TYR A 77 -7.55 4.98 -17.83
C TYR A 77 -7.00 4.23 -16.62
N TYR A 78 -6.39 4.96 -15.69
CA TYR A 78 -5.84 4.45 -14.44
C TYR A 78 -6.66 5.00 -13.27
N PRO A 79 -7.60 4.23 -12.71
CA PRO A 79 -8.58 4.75 -11.76
C PRO A 79 -7.97 5.31 -10.48
N ASN A 80 -6.86 4.75 -10.02
CA ASN A 80 -6.22 5.19 -8.78
C ASN A 80 -5.34 6.45 -8.92
N HIS A 81 -5.08 6.94 -10.14
CA HIS A 81 -4.36 8.20 -10.33
C HIS A 81 -5.10 9.38 -9.71
N LYS A 82 -6.41 9.39 -9.84
CA LYS A 82 -7.29 10.37 -9.22
C LYS A 82 -8.07 9.80 -8.05
N ALA A 83 -8.61 8.59 -8.19
CA ALA A 83 -9.50 7.95 -7.23
C ALA A 83 -10.64 8.89 -6.80
N ILE A 84 -10.82 9.13 -5.49
CA ILE A 84 -11.72 10.18 -4.96
C ILE A 84 -10.94 11.44 -4.57
N ASP A 85 -9.64 11.48 -4.87
CA ASP A 85 -8.77 12.61 -4.61
C ASP A 85 -8.65 12.97 -3.11
N PHE A 86 -8.61 11.95 -2.27
CA PHE A 86 -8.43 12.12 -0.82
C PHE A 86 -7.15 12.89 -0.48
N TYR A 87 -6.12 12.84 -1.32
CA TYR A 87 -4.89 13.60 -1.16
C TYR A 87 -5.13 15.10 -1.01
N HIS A 88 -6.05 15.66 -1.79
CA HIS A 88 -6.40 17.07 -1.71
C HIS A 88 -7.59 17.36 -0.79
N HIS A 89 -8.52 16.39 -0.62
CA HIS A 89 -9.80 16.58 0.05
C HIS A 89 -9.93 15.91 1.42
N TYR A 90 -8.82 15.39 1.98
CA TYR A 90 -8.88 14.63 3.24
C TYR A 90 -9.54 15.37 4.41
N LYS A 91 -9.47 16.71 4.46
CA LYS A 91 -10.10 17.48 5.52
C LYS A 91 -11.61 17.43 5.46
N GLU A 92 -12.15 17.64 4.27
CA GLU A 92 -13.58 17.59 3.98
C GLU A 92 -14.12 16.17 4.18
N ASP A 93 -13.39 15.18 3.68
CA ASP A 93 -13.76 13.76 3.81
C ASP A 93 -13.76 13.32 5.28
N ILE A 94 -12.77 13.71 6.06
CA ILE A 94 -12.71 13.40 7.51
C ILE A 94 -13.84 14.10 8.28
N ALA A 95 -14.18 15.33 7.91
CA ALA A 95 -15.34 16.01 8.52
C ALA A 95 -16.64 15.23 8.25
N MET A 96 -16.83 14.72 7.03
CA MET A 96 -17.98 13.85 6.71
C MET A 96 -17.95 12.54 7.51
N PHE A 97 -16.79 11.93 7.72
CA PHE A 97 -16.68 10.73 8.58
C PHE A 97 -17.11 11.05 10.02
N ALA A 98 -16.76 12.22 10.52
CA ALA A 98 -17.19 12.67 11.85
C ALA A 98 -18.71 12.84 11.94
N GLU A 99 -19.34 13.44 10.92
CA GLU A 99 -20.82 13.56 10.80
C GLU A 99 -21.50 12.19 10.75
N MET A 100 -20.87 11.21 10.09
CA MET A 100 -21.34 9.82 10.06
C MET A 100 -21.18 9.10 11.41
N GLY A 101 -20.51 9.71 12.38
CA GLY A 101 -20.29 9.16 13.72
C GLY A 101 -19.12 8.17 13.81
N PHE A 102 -18.17 8.22 12.90
CA PHE A 102 -16.97 7.36 12.97
C PHE A 102 -16.21 7.60 14.28
N LYS A 103 -15.74 6.52 14.89
CA LYS A 103 -14.83 6.50 16.03
C LYS A 103 -13.50 5.85 15.70
N MET A 104 -13.44 5.14 14.57
CA MET A 104 -12.21 4.58 14.02
C MET A 104 -12.25 4.67 12.50
N PHE A 105 -11.13 5.03 11.90
CA PHE A 105 -10.96 4.98 10.45
C PHE A 105 -9.76 4.12 10.10
N ARG A 106 -10.02 3.00 9.41
CA ARG A 106 -8.96 2.16 8.84
C ARG A 106 -8.53 2.74 7.51
N MET A 107 -7.23 3.00 7.37
CA MET A 107 -6.62 3.44 6.13
C MET A 107 -5.27 2.75 5.91
N SER A 108 -4.66 2.92 4.75
CA SER A 108 -3.28 2.50 4.56
C SER A 108 -2.38 3.70 4.26
N ILE A 109 -1.09 3.55 4.49
CA ILE A 109 -0.04 4.44 4.00
C ILE A 109 0.45 3.89 2.67
N SER A 110 0.56 4.74 1.63
CA SER A 110 1.29 4.38 0.42
C SER A 110 2.79 4.36 0.72
N TRP A 111 3.39 3.17 0.70
CA TRP A 111 4.83 3.01 0.97
C TRP A 111 5.67 3.88 0.03
N SER A 112 5.31 3.94 -1.26
CA SER A 112 6.01 4.75 -2.25
C SER A 112 5.86 6.27 -2.04
N ARG A 113 4.95 6.73 -1.18
CA ARG A 113 4.88 8.14 -0.76
C ARG A 113 5.92 8.44 0.30
N ILE A 114 6.29 7.46 1.12
CA ILE A 114 7.30 7.59 2.17
C ILE A 114 8.71 7.32 1.62
N PHE A 115 8.84 6.26 0.83
CA PHE A 115 10.07 5.88 0.13
C PHE A 115 9.75 5.61 -1.34
N PRO A 116 9.96 6.60 -2.23
CA PRO A 116 9.53 6.53 -3.64
C PRO A 116 10.01 5.29 -4.40
N LYS A 117 11.21 4.81 -4.15
CA LYS A 117 11.78 3.57 -4.68
C LYS A 117 11.81 2.43 -3.66
N GLY A 118 11.62 2.73 -2.38
CA GLY A 118 11.71 1.78 -1.28
C GLY A 118 13.12 1.50 -0.74
N ILE A 119 14.15 2.15 -1.31
CA ILE A 119 15.57 1.93 -0.97
C ILE A 119 16.31 3.20 -0.54
N GLU A 120 15.68 4.38 -0.62
CA GLU A 120 16.29 5.66 -0.25
C GLU A 120 16.85 5.62 1.18
N GLU A 121 17.90 6.37 1.44
CA GLU A 121 18.46 6.51 2.79
C GLU A 121 17.50 7.28 3.69
N GLU A 122 16.93 8.38 3.19
CA GLU A 122 16.01 9.25 3.90
C GLU A 122 14.60 9.17 3.32
N PRO A 123 13.56 9.30 4.18
CA PRO A 123 12.19 9.31 3.72
C PRO A 123 11.83 10.60 3.00
N ASN A 124 10.86 10.53 2.11
CA ASN A 124 10.25 11.70 1.48
C ASN A 124 9.47 12.52 2.52
N ARG A 125 9.96 13.71 2.82
CA ARG A 125 9.38 14.58 3.86
C ARG A 125 7.98 15.07 3.52
N GLU A 126 7.67 15.33 2.25
CA GLU A 126 6.32 15.72 1.84
C GLU A 126 5.31 14.61 2.11
N GLY A 127 5.69 13.37 1.82
CA GLY A 127 4.86 12.21 2.13
C GLY A 127 4.64 12.00 3.63
N ILE A 128 5.70 12.19 4.45
CA ILE A 128 5.58 12.16 5.92
C ILE A 128 4.60 13.22 6.41
N GLU A 129 4.72 14.45 5.96
CA GLU A 129 3.86 15.56 6.39
C GLU A 129 2.41 15.39 5.93
N PHE A 130 2.18 14.85 4.74
CA PHE A 130 0.83 14.54 4.27
C PHE A 130 0.11 13.63 5.28
N TYR A 131 0.68 12.48 5.63
CA TYR A 131 0.03 11.56 6.58
C TYR A 131 -0.02 12.11 8.00
N ARG A 132 0.98 12.90 8.43
CA ARG A 132 0.91 13.61 9.70
C ARG A 132 -0.31 14.53 9.76
N ASN A 133 -0.56 15.28 8.70
CA ASN A 133 -1.72 16.15 8.59
C ASN A 133 -3.04 15.34 8.61
N VAL A 134 -3.11 14.22 7.88
CA VAL A 134 -4.29 13.33 7.89
C VAL A 134 -4.57 12.80 9.29
N PHE A 135 -3.55 12.28 9.99
CA PHE A 135 -3.73 11.75 11.35
C PHE A 135 -4.10 12.83 12.35
N THR A 136 -3.51 14.02 12.21
CA THR A 136 -3.86 15.19 13.04
C THR A 136 -5.30 15.62 12.81
N GLU A 137 -5.78 15.58 11.56
CA GLU A 137 -7.16 15.90 11.23
C GLU A 137 -8.13 14.89 11.85
N LEU A 138 -7.85 13.58 11.75
CA LEU A 138 -8.65 12.53 12.40
C LEU A 138 -8.75 12.75 13.92
N ARG A 139 -7.64 13.12 14.57
CA ARG A 139 -7.60 13.38 16.02
C ARG A 139 -8.45 14.58 16.44
N LYS A 140 -8.66 15.59 15.61
CA LYS A 140 -9.56 16.71 15.90
C LYS A 140 -11.01 16.29 16.14
N TYR A 141 -11.41 15.19 15.50
CA TYR A 141 -12.77 14.63 15.58
C TYR A 141 -12.87 13.40 16.49
N ASP A 142 -11.85 13.12 17.29
CA ASP A 142 -11.77 11.90 18.11
C ASP A 142 -11.96 10.60 17.30
N ILE A 143 -11.48 10.60 16.05
CA ILE A 143 -11.46 9.42 15.18
C ILE A 143 -10.08 8.75 15.33
N GLU A 144 -10.07 7.51 15.82
CA GLU A 144 -8.86 6.72 16.00
C GLU A 144 -8.37 6.16 14.65
N PRO A 145 -7.14 6.46 14.20
CA PRO A 145 -6.58 5.83 13.01
C PRO A 145 -6.17 4.38 13.30
N LEU A 146 -6.58 3.46 12.42
CA LEU A 146 -6.09 2.09 12.31
C LEU A 146 -5.34 1.96 11.00
N VAL A 147 -4.01 1.88 11.05
CA VAL A 147 -3.17 2.08 9.87
C VAL A 147 -2.62 0.75 9.34
N THR A 148 -2.94 0.43 8.10
CA THR A 148 -2.31 -0.66 7.34
C THR A 148 -1.03 -0.15 6.67
N MET A 149 0.09 -0.79 6.96
CA MET A 149 1.41 -0.36 6.47
C MET A 149 1.59 -0.66 4.97
N CYS A 150 1.14 -1.81 4.50
CA CYS A 150 1.20 -2.19 3.09
C CYS A 150 -0.13 -2.80 2.63
N HIS A 151 -0.78 -2.14 1.65
CA HIS A 151 -2.04 -2.59 1.08
C HIS A 151 -1.89 -2.81 -0.44
N TYR A 152 -1.04 -3.78 -0.82
CA TYR A 152 -0.70 -4.19 -2.20
C TYR A 152 0.09 -3.16 -3.02
N ASP A 153 0.46 -2.03 -2.45
CA ASP A 153 1.10 -0.89 -3.12
C ASP A 153 2.60 -0.79 -2.83
N THR A 154 3.29 -1.92 -2.97
CA THR A 154 4.77 -1.94 -2.93
C THR A 154 5.34 -0.96 -3.98
N PRO A 155 6.39 -0.17 -3.65
CA PRO A 155 7.07 0.67 -4.62
C PRO A 155 7.47 -0.10 -5.87
N LEU A 156 7.16 0.47 -7.05
CA LEU A 156 7.32 -0.21 -8.33
C LEU A 156 8.77 -0.61 -8.61
N TYR A 157 9.71 0.22 -8.17
CA TYR A 157 11.14 -0.07 -8.27
C TYR A 157 11.52 -1.40 -7.59
N LEU A 158 10.95 -1.71 -6.43
CA LEU A 158 11.22 -2.99 -5.74
C LEU A 158 10.68 -4.19 -6.53
N GLU A 159 9.59 -4.01 -7.25
CA GLU A 159 9.04 -5.05 -8.14
C GLU A 159 9.92 -5.25 -9.38
N GLU A 160 10.35 -4.16 -10.03
CA GLU A 160 11.12 -4.20 -11.27
C GLU A 160 12.57 -4.65 -11.07
N VAL A 161 13.25 -4.06 -10.09
CA VAL A 161 14.70 -4.23 -9.93
C VAL A 161 15.03 -5.41 -9.02
N LEU A 162 14.23 -5.62 -7.97
CA LEU A 162 14.47 -6.69 -6.99
C LEU A 162 13.59 -7.92 -7.20
N GLY A 163 12.63 -7.90 -8.12
CA GLY A 163 11.71 -9.01 -8.35
C GLY A 163 10.62 -9.19 -7.28
N GLY A 164 10.34 -8.12 -6.53
CA GLY A 164 9.28 -8.07 -5.55
C GLY A 164 9.53 -8.97 -4.32
N TRP A 165 8.46 -9.39 -3.67
CA TRP A 165 8.51 -10.11 -2.39
C TRP A 165 9.20 -11.47 -2.42
N THR A 166 9.55 -12.01 -3.59
CA THR A 166 10.41 -13.20 -3.69
C THR A 166 11.84 -12.93 -3.25
N ASN A 167 12.27 -11.65 -3.29
CA ASN A 167 13.59 -11.24 -2.86
C ASN A 167 13.60 -10.90 -1.36
N ARG A 168 14.56 -11.50 -0.65
CA ARG A 168 14.73 -11.30 0.80
C ARG A 168 15.05 -9.85 1.20
N GLN A 169 15.64 -9.06 0.31
CA GLN A 169 15.98 -7.65 0.57
C GLN A 169 14.75 -6.79 0.85
N LEU A 170 13.55 -7.21 0.37
CA LEU A 170 12.33 -6.49 0.70
C LEU A 170 11.97 -6.55 2.18
N VAL A 171 12.45 -7.56 2.89
CA VAL A 171 12.27 -7.64 4.36
C VAL A 171 12.99 -6.49 5.04
N ASP A 172 14.23 -6.22 4.65
CA ASP A 172 15.04 -5.15 5.24
C ASP A 172 14.50 -3.77 4.84
N ALA A 173 14.07 -3.61 3.58
CA ALA A 173 13.41 -2.39 3.10
C ALA A 173 12.11 -2.09 3.86
N PHE A 174 11.29 -3.12 4.11
CA PHE A 174 10.04 -2.97 4.88
C PHE A 174 10.32 -2.66 6.35
N GLU A 175 11.33 -3.28 6.97
CA GLU A 175 11.73 -2.98 8.34
C GLU A 175 12.18 -1.53 8.50
N LYS A 176 12.97 -1.01 7.55
CA LYS A 176 13.37 0.41 7.50
C LYS A 176 12.14 1.33 7.40
N TYR A 177 11.23 1.03 6.48
CA TYR A 177 9.97 1.75 6.31
C TYR A 177 9.15 1.73 7.60
N ALA A 178 8.97 0.55 8.21
CA ALA A 178 8.25 0.38 9.46
C ALA A 178 8.82 1.25 10.59
N LYS A 179 10.14 1.25 10.74
CA LYS A 179 10.83 2.07 11.74
C LYS A 179 10.48 3.55 11.58
N VAL A 180 10.60 4.07 10.36
CA VAL A 180 10.34 5.49 10.07
C VAL A 180 8.90 5.86 10.42
N ILE A 181 7.90 5.12 9.95
CA ILE A 181 6.50 5.47 10.21
C ILE A 181 6.10 5.32 11.68
N PHE A 182 6.72 4.40 12.43
CA PHE A 182 6.48 4.29 13.87
C PHE A 182 7.08 5.49 14.63
N GLU A 183 8.25 5.96 14.24
CA GLU A 183 8.90 7.14 14.84
C GLU A 183 8.15 8.42 14.49
N GLU A 184 7.83 8.64 13.22
CA GLU A 184 7.22 9.87 12.72
C GLU A 184 5.77 10.05 13.20
N TYR A 185 5.03 8.97 13.38
CA TYR A 185 3.62 9.03 13.79
C TYR A 185 3.39 8.61 15.23
N LYS A 186 4.46 8.57 16.03
CA LYS A 186 4.37 8.32 17.47
C LYS A 186 3.44 9.32 18.14
N GLY A 187 2.48 8.82 18.93
CA GLY A 187 1.45 9.64 19.60
C GLY A 187 0.25 10.00 18.70
N LEU A 188 0.34 9.85 17.38
CA LEU A 188 -0.76 10.06 16.45
C LEU A 188 -1.47 8.74 16.09
N VAL A 189 -0.71 7.67 15.88
CA VAL A 189 -1.25 6.35 15.50
C VAL A 189 -0.94 5.33 16.58
N ARG A 190 -1.99 4.69 17.09
CA ARG A 190 -1.90 3.64 18.12
C ARG A 190 -2.04 2.24 17.54
N TYR A 191 -2.84 2.06 16.50
CA TYR A 191 -3.19 0.77 15.94
C TYR A 191 -2.60 0.57 14.56
N TRP A 192 -1.84 -0.52 14.40
CA TRP A 192 -1.12 -0.85 13.18
C TRP A 192 -1.46 -2.26 12.68
N LEU A 193 -1.60 -2.38 11.37
CA LEU A 193 -1.68 -3.64 10.64
C LEU A 193 -0.51 -3.67 9.65
N THR A 194 0.23 -4.76 9.60
CA THR A 194 1.44 -4.84 8.75
C THR A 194 1.10 -4.98 7.27
N PHE A 195 0.29 -5.97 6.93
CA PHE A 195 -0.13 -6.24 5.56
C PHE A 195 -1.63 -6.44 5.48
N ASN A 196 -2.24 -5.98 4.38
CA ASN A 196 -3.59 -6.37 4.05
C ASN A 196 -3.59 -7.77 3.45
N GLU A 197 -4.52 -8.62 3.91
CA GLU A 197 -4.77 -9.96 3.35
C GLU A 197 -3.48 -10.73 2.99
N ILE A 198 -2.57 -10.84 3.94
CA ILE A 198 -1.24 -11.45 3.76
C ILE A 198 -1.31 -12.87 3.16
N ASN A 199 -2.42 -13.58 3.36
CA ASN A 199 -2.68 -14.93 2.84
C ASN A 199 -3.26 -14.94 1.41
N SER A 200 -3.61 -13.78 0.83
CA SER A 200 -4.32 -13.70 -0.45
C SER A 200 -3.56 -14.34 -1.62
N GLN A 201 -2.23 -14.24 -1.62
CA GLN A 201 -1.38 -14.86 -2.65
C GLN A 201 -1.57 -16.37 -2.75
N LEU A 202 -1.79 -17.06 -1.61
CA LEU A 202 -2.08 -18.50 -1.60
C LEU A 202 -3.51 -18.81 -2.01
N MET A 203 -4.45 -17.93 -1.70
CA MET A 203 -5.84 -18.08 -2.15
C MET A 203 -5.94 -17.94 -3.67
N MET A 204 -5.22 -16.99 -4.25
CA MET A 204 -5.20 -16.74 -5.69
C MET A 204 -4.73 -17.94 -6.51
N LYS A 205 -3.82 -18.78 -5.98
CA LYS A 205 -3.38 -20.01 -6.67
C LYS A 205 -4.54 -20.95 -6.97
N ASN A 206 -5.57 -20.98 -6.14
CA ASN A 206 -6.74 -21.85 -6.32
C ASN A 206 -7.58 -21.45 -7.54
N PHE A 207 -7.41 -20.22 -8.03
CA PHE A 207 -8.07 -19.72 -9.23
C PHE A 207 -7.26 -19.94 -10.53
N VAL A 208 -6.04 -20.49 -10.41
CA VAL A 208 -5.18 -20.83 -11.56
C VAL A 208 -5.02 -22.36 -11.62
N PRO A 209 -5.91 -23.07 -12.33
CA PRO A 209 -5.78 -24.52 -12.51
C PRO A 209 -4.42 -24.86 -13.12
N ASN A 210 -3.74 -25.89 -12.60
CA ASN A 210 -2.43 -26.34 -13.09
C ASN A 210 -1.35 -25.25 -13.08
N ALA A 211 -1.35 -24.37 -12.06
CA ALA A 211 -0.32 -23.35 -11.91
C ALA A 211 1.08 -23.96 -12.02
N PRO A 212 2.00 -23.35 -12.80
CA PRO A 212 3.38 -23.83 -12.90
C PRO A 212 4.04 -23.94 -11.52
N LYS A 213 4.87 -24.98 -11.30
CA LYS A 213 5.59 -25.20 -10.02
C LYS A 213 6.33 -23.95 -9.57
N GLN A 214 7.04 -23.28 -10.49
CA GLN A 214 7.77 -22.05 -10.19
C GLN A 214 6.86 -20.91 -9.68
N MET A 215 5.65 -20.80 -10.21
CA MET A 215 4.67 -19.81 -9.74
C MET A 215 4.26 -20.08 -8.28
N LEU A 216 4.09 -21.34 -7.92
CA LEU A 216 3.77 -21.73 -6.55
C LEU A 216 4.94 -21.48 -5.60
N GLU A 217 6.16 -21.86 -6.00
CA GLU A 217 7.38 -21.62 -5.23
C GLU A 217 7.58 -20.12 -4.97
N ASN A 218 7.39 -19.28 -5.98
CA ASN A 218 7.47 -17.83 -5.85
C ASN A 218 6.39 -17.29 -4.89
N ALA A 219 5.16 -17.80 -4.96
CA ALA A 219 4.09 -17.37 -4.06
C ALA A 219 4.41 -17.72 -2.60
N TYR A 220 4.92 -18.92 -2.34
CA TYR A 220 5.34 -19.32 -0.99
C TYR A 220 6.55 -18.53 -0.49
N ALA A 221 7.56 -18.29 -1.34
CA ALA A 221 8.72 -17.49 -0.99
C ALA A 221 8.32 -16.04 -0.65
N GLY A 222 7.47 -15.44 -1.48
CA GLY A 222 6.95 -14.09 -1.25
C GLY A 222 6.15 -14.00 0.04
N LEU A 223 5.25 -14.94 0.29
CA LEU A 223 4.48 -14.99 1.53
C LEU A 223 5.38 -15.16 2.76
N HIS A 224 6.36 -16.06 2.70
CA HIS A 224 7.31 -16.26 3.78
C HIS A 224 8.06 -14.96 4.11
N ASN A 225 8.55 -14.26 3.10
CA ASN A 225 9.24 -12.98 3.29
C ASN A 225 8.31 -11.90 3.90
N GLN A 226 7.05 -11.84 3.48
CA GLN A 226 6.07 -10.93 4.10
C GLN A 226 5.81 -11.27 5.57
N PHE A 227 5.70 -12.55 5.94
CA PHE A 227 5.57 -12.95 7.36
C PHE A 227 6.80 -12.54 8.18
N VAL A 228 7.99 -12.72 7.63
CA VAL A 228 9.22 -12.30 8.33
C VAL A 228 9.28 -10.77 8.46
N ALA A 229 8.93 -10.03 7.42
CA ALA A 229 8.85 -8.57 7.45
C ALA A 229 7.83 -8.09 8.50
N SER A 230 6.65 -8.72 8.53
CA SER A 230 5.63 -8.47 9.54
C SER A 230 6.15 -8.71 10.95
N ALA A 231 6.79 -9.85 11.20
CA ALA A 231 7.34 -10.18 12.52
C ALA A 231 8.42 -9.17 12.96
N ARG A 232 9.30 -8.74 12.05
CA ARG A 232 10.32 -7.72 12.36
C ARG A 232 9.67 -6.37 12.69
N ALA A 233 8.69 -5.92 11.91
CA ALA A 233 7.96 -4.68 12.19
C ALA A 233 7.27 -4.72 13.57
N VAL A 234 6.62 -5.83 13.92
CA VAL A 234 6.01 -6.00 15.24
C VAL A 234 7.07 -5.96 16.35
N SER A 235 8.22 -6.60 16.15
CA SER A 235 9.32 -6.58 17.12
C SER A 235 9.88 -5.17 17.36
N LEU A 236 10.00 -4.36 16.29
CA LEU A 236 10.39 -2.95 16.38
C LEU A 236 9.39 -2.15 17.21
N LEU A 237 8.10 -2.29 16.92
CA LEU A 237 7.05 -1.58 17.65
C LEU A 237 7.04 -1.95 19.13
N MET A 238 7.13 -3.25 19.45
CA MET A 238 7.17 -3.74 20.84
C MET A 238 8.40 -3.24 21.60
N SER A 239 9.56 -3.15 20.93
CA SER A 239 10.77 -2.59 21.53
C SER A 239 10.63 -1.08 21.81
N SER A 240 10.03 -0.33 20.90
CA SER A 240 9.78 1.11 21.10
C SER A 240 8.82 1.39 22.26
N ILE A 241 7.82 0.53 22.47
CA ILE A 241 6.87 0.63 23.60
C ILE A 241 7.56 0.31 24.92
N ARG A 242 8.41 -0.74 24.98
CA ARG A 242 9.13 -1.11 26.22
C ARG A 242 10.09 -0.03 26.69
N ASN A 243 10.67 0.75 25.79
CA ASN A 243 11.59 1.83 26.15
C ASN A 243 10.87 3.12 26.62
N MET A 244 9.55 3.07 26.73
CA MET A 244 8.72 4.19 27.24
C MET A 244 8.29 4.01 28.70
N TRP A 245 8.61 2.85 29.31
CA TRP A 245 8.34 2.50 30.72
C TRP A 245 9.64 2.19 31.46
#